data_80c209a7be8f48bb186c6abe1a8f7cdf
#
_entry.id   80c209a7be8f48bb186c6abe1a8f7cdf
#
_cell.length_a   1.000
_cell.length_b   1.000
_cell.length_c   1.000
_cell.angle_alpha   90.00
_cell.angle_beta   90.00
_cell.angle_gamma   90.00
#
_symmetry.space_group_name_H-M   'P 1'
#
loop_
_entity.id
_entity.type
_entity.pdbx_description
1 polymer ?
#
loop_
_entity_poly.entity_id
_entity_poly.type
_entity_poly.pdbx_seq_one_letter_code
_entity_poly.pdbx_strand_id
1 'polypeptide(L)'
;MPESLKLPYLQKDETRGDYQVWIVDGAYIRGHIDEEFTNFGQHYRYPYIPDKEFWIDREAEHDERIFFIEHLLVEHDLMAKGASYADAITQADQVERRERRRFGDIRKVTHQGKQLPDPSAVHERLWKKLENGVSVWVVNGRLVRSAFDIDFTAGGHDHVYEFVPEGEVWIDDAIEENERGFVLLHELHERNRMAGGIPYSKAHNESSHLEFRCRHHPDELHDALAAEGWA
;
A
#
# COMPACT_ATOMS: atom_id res chain seq x y z
N MET A 1 -26.17 -20.30 -10.33
CA MET A 1 -24.97 -20.17 -11.17
C MET A 1 -24.06 -19.22 -10.42
N PRO A 2 -22.79 -19.53 -10.19
CA PRO A 2 -21.90 -18.53 -9.63
C PRO A 2 -21.88 -17.35 -10.60
N GLU A 3 -22.09 -16.12 -10.10
CA GLU A 3 -21.87 -14.91 -10.87
C GLU A 3 -20.45 -14.99 -11.46
N SER A 4 -20.36 -14.77 -12.77
CA SER A 4 -19.05 -14.69 -13.39
C SER A 4 -18.33 -13.51 -12.76
N LEU A 5 -17.21 -13.77 -12.06
CA LEU A 5 -16.35 -12.72 -11.51
C LEU A 5 -16.13 -11.65 -12.59
N LYS A 6 -16.47 -10.43 -12.27
CA LYS A 6 -16.18 -9.26 -13.11
C LYS A 6 -14.67 -9.18 -13.27
N LEU A 7 -14.19 -8.95 -14.47
CA LEU A 7 -12.76 -8.70 -14.68
C LEU A 7 -12.40 -7.31 -14.10
N PRO A 8 -11.26 -7.16 -13.41
CA PRO A 8 -10.93 -5.91 -12.72
C PRO A 8 -10.39 -4.79 -13.64
N TYR A 9 -10.31 -5.04 -14.94
CA TYR A 9 -9.74 -4.07 -15.89
C TYR A 9 -10.60 -2.80 -15.99
N LEU A 10 -9.96 -1.65 -15.83
CA LEU A 10 -10.56 -0.34 -16.04
C LEU A 10 -10.09 0.29 -17.35
N GLN A 11 -8.77 0.32 -17.56
CA GLN A 11 -8.17 0.97 -18.71
C GLN A 11 -6.83 0.32 -19.06
N LYS A 12 -6.54 0.20 -20.37
CA LYS A 12 -5.18 -0.07 -20.82
C LYS A 12 -4.38 1.23 -20.73
N ASP A 13 -3.26 1.22 -20.00
CA ASP A 13 -2.40 2.37 -19.81
C ASP A 13 -1.39 2.48 -20.96
N GLU A 14 -0.44 1.57 -21.02
CA GLU A 14 0.58 1.55 -22.06
C GLU A 14 1.00 0.13 -22.46
N THR A 15 1.92 0.06 -23.41
CA THR A 15 2.64 -1.18 -23.74
C THR A 15 4.13 -0.93 -23.52
N ARG A 16 4.77 -1.76 -22.73
CA ARG A 16 6.19 -1.67 -22.40
C ARG A 16 6.94 -2.91 -22.90
N GLY A 17 7.56 -2.83 -24.05
CA GLY A 17 8.13 -4.02 -24.71
C GLY A 17 7.04 -5.03 -25.03
N ASP A 18 7.16 -6.25 -24.50
CA ASP A 18 6.17 -7.33 -24.70
C ASP A 18 5.04 -7.31 -23.65
N TYR A 19 5.07 -6.36 -22.69
CA TYR A 19 4.11 -6.32 -21.59
C TYR A 19 3.01 -5.30 -21.84
N GLN A 20 1.80 -5.65 -21.42
CA GLN A 20 0.65 -4.76 -21.41
C GLN A 20 0.42 -4.26 -20.00
N VAL A 21 0.40 -2.95 -19.81
CA VAL A 21 0.11 -2.33 -18.51
C VAL A 21 -1.37 -1.98 -18.45
N TRP A 22 -2.03 -2.42 -17.40
CA TRP A 22 -3.45 -2.19 -17.16
C TRP A 22 -3.67 -1.46 -15.84
N ILE A 23 -4.52 -0.45 -15.87
CA ILE A 23 -5.11 0.11 -14.67
C ILE A 23 -6.29 -0.76 -14.28
N VAL A 24 -6.28 -1.20 -13.03
CA VAL A 24 -7.27 -2.14 -12.47
C VAL A 24 -8.00 -1.56 -11.27
N ASP A 25 -9.14 -2.14 -10.96
CA ASP A 25 -9.92 -1.85 -9.76
C ASP A 25 -9.35 -2.65 -8.57
N GLY A 26 -8.37 -2.07 -7.87
CA GLY A 26 -7.72 -2.71 -6.73
C GLY A 26 -8.69 -3.00 -5.58
N ALA A 27 -9.64 -2.12 -5.32
CA ALA A 27 -10.68 -2.35 -4.33
C ALA A 27 -11.51 -3.59 -4.64
N TYR A 28 -11.87 -3.80 -5.92
CA TYR A 28 -12.55 -5.01 -6.36
C TYR A 28 -11.65 -6.26 -6.17
N ILE A 29 -10.36 -6.14 -6.49
CA ILE A 29 -9.41 -7.27 -6.31
C ILE A 29 -9.31 -7.63 -4.84
N ARG A 30 -9.06 -6.67 -3.95
CA ARG A 30 -8.98 -6.89 -2.50
C ARG A 30 -10.26 -7.49 -1.91
N GLY A 31 -11.39 -7.07 -2.41
CA GLY A 31 -12.68 -7.57 -1.92
C GLY A 31 -13.13 -8.92 -2.47
N HIS A 32 -12.58 -9.41 -3.61
CA HIS A 32 -13.18 -10.56 -4.31
C HIS A 32 -12.18 -11.60 -4.84
N ILE A 33 -10.89 -11.24 -4.98
CA ILE A 33 -9.88 -12.09 -5.61
C ILE A 33 -8.75 -12.39 -4.65
N ASP A 34 -8.12 -11.33 -4.09
CA ASP A 34 -6.94 -11.46 -3.24
C ASP A 34 -6.83 -10.23 -2.32
N GLU A 35 -7.01 -10.42 -1.02
CA GLU A 35 -6.98 -9.36 0.00
C GLU A 35 -5.60 -8.69 0.13
N GLU A 36 -4.54 -9.38 -0.29
CA GLU A 36 -3.16 -8.91 -0.23
C GLU A 36 -2.73 -8.10 -1.48
N PHE A 37 -3.63 -7.86 -2.45
CA PHE A 37 -3.29 -7.07 -3.62
C PHE A 37 -3.13 -5.59 -3.25
N THR A 38 -1.93 -5.06 -3.45
CA THR A 38 -1.60 -3.64 -3.18
C THR A 38 -0.90 -3.00 -4.37
N ASN A 39 -1.14 -1.74 -4.62
CA ASN A 39 -0.50 -0.86 -5.60
C ASN A 39 -0.35 -1.44 -7.02
N PHE A 40 0.32 -2.59 -7.17
CA PHE A 40 0.62 -3.20 -8.46
C PHE A 40 0.94 -4.69 -8.34
N GLY A 41 0.95 -5.40 -9.48
CA GLY A 41 1.31 -6.81 -9.50
C GLY A 41 1.57 -7.37 -10.88
N GLN A 42 2.15 -8.58 -10.92
CA GLN A 42 2.47 -9.36 -12.10
C GLN A 42 2.27 -10.85 -11.84
N HIS A 43 2.32 -11.65 -12.92
CA HIS A 43 1.95 -13.07 -12.94
C HIS A 43 2.64 -13.96 -11.90
N TYR A 44 3.95 -13.81 -11.69
CA TYR A 44 4.68 -14.71 -10.77
C TYR A 44 4.35 -14.46 -9.30
N ARG A 45 3.97 -13.21 -8.95
CA ARG A 45 3.49 -12.87 -7.60
C ARG A 45 2.02 -13.24 -7.44
N TYR A 46 1.21 -12.94 -8.45
CA TYR A 46 -0.23 -13.15 -8.46
C TYR A 46 -0.64 -14.01 -9.66
N PRO A 47 -0.76 -15.34 -9.50
CA PRO A 47 -1.01 -16.26 -10.63
C PRO A 47 -2.33 -16.02 -11.39
N TYR A 48 -3.25 -15.23 -10.86
CA TYR A 48 -4.46 -14.82 -11.54
C TYR A 48 -4.24 -13.67 -12.54
N ILE A 49 -3.09 -12.99 -12.49
CA ILE A 49 -2.70 -11.99 -13.48
C ILE A 49 -2.16 -12.75 -14.71
N PRO A 50 -2.65 -12.48 -15.94
CA PRO A 50 -2.13 -13.13 -17.14
C PRO A 50 -0.63 -12.87 -17.33
N ASP A 51 0.07 -13.86 -17.90
CA ASP A 51 1.46 -13.66 -18.32
C ASP A 51 1.57 -12.47 -19.30
N LYS A 52 2.64 -11.69 -19.16
CA LYS A 52 2.87 -10.45 -19.94
C LYS A 52 1.88 -9.32 -19.65
N GLU A 53 1.16 -9.37 -18.54
CA GLU A 53 0.40 -8.25 -18.04
C GLU A 53 0.98 -7.72 -16.73
N PHE A 54 0.99 -6.39 -16.60
CA PHE A 54 1.23 -5.68 -15.36
C PHE A 54 -0.05 -4.96 -14.96
N TRP A 55 -0.49 -5.19 -13.73
CA TRP A 55 -1.64 -4.53 -13.15
C TRP A 55 -1.21 -3.45 -12.18
N ILE A 56 -1.74 -2.25 -12.35
CA ILE A 56 -1.50 -1.12 -11.47
C ILE A 56 -2.87 -0.70 -10.91
N ASP A 57 -2.97 -0.56 -9.60
CA ASP A 57 -4.18 -0.08 -8.96
C ASP A 57 -4.49 1.34 -9.45
N ARG A 58 -5.76 1.63 -9.70
CA ARG A 58 -6.23 2.97 -10.07
C ARG A 58 -5.89 4.03 -9.03
N GLU A 59 -5.73 3.62 -7.76
CA GLU A 59 -5.34 4.47 -6.65
C GLU A 59 -3.89 4.94 -6.76
N ALA A 60 -3.03 4.26 -7.55
CA ALA A 60 -1.67 4.71 -7.79
C ALA A 60 -1.65 6.04 -8.57
N GLU A 61 -0.96 7.06 -8.01
CA GLU A 61 -0.79 8.34 -8.68
C GLU A 61 -0.18 8.17 -10.07
N HIS A 62 -0.70 8.94 -11.04
CA HIS A 62 -0.25 8.84 -12.44
C HIS A 62 1.27 8.96 -12.57
N ASP A 63 1.88 9.92 -11.87
CA ASP A 63 3.32 10.18 -11.96
C ASP A 63 4.17 9.13 -11.22
N GLU A 64 3.54 8.28 -10.39
CA GLU A 64 4.20 7.22 -9.65
C GLU A 64 4.24 5.89 -10.43
N ARG A 65 3.32 5.69 -11.36
CA ARG A 65 3.17 4.46 -12.15
C ARG A 65 4.44 4.05 -12.88
N ILE A 66 5.23 5.03 -13.34
CA ILE A 66 6.50 4.75 -14.01
C ILE A 66 7.47 3.98 -13.10
N PHE A 67 7.50 4.27 -11.80
CA PHE A 67 8.37 3.57 -10.87
C PHE A 67 7.91 2.13 -10.69
N PHE A 68 6.60 1.90 -10.56
CA PHE A 68 6.00 0.57 -10.45
C PHE A 68 6.21 -0.27 -11.71
N ILE A 69 6.13 0.34 -12.89
CA ILE A 69 6.40 -0.36 -14.16
C ILE A 69 7.86 -0.80 -14.26
N GLU A 70 8.81 0.06 -13.90
CA GLU A 70 10.25 -0.28 -13.90
C GLU A 70 10.56 -1.37 -12.86
N HIS A 71 9.93 -1.32 -11.69
CA HIS A 71 9.99 -2.38 -10.68
C HIS A 71 9.50 -3.72 -11.26
N LEU A 72 8.29 -3.74 -11.79
CA LEU A 72 7.66 -4.95 -12.33
C LEU A 72 8.43 -5.58 -13.49
N LEU A 73 9.05 -4.77 -14.36
CA LEU A 73 9.91 -5.25 -15.43
C LEU A 73 11.11 -6.03 -14.89
N VAL A 74 11.76 -5.52 -13.85
CA VAL A 74 12.92 -6.18 -13.24
C VAL A 74 12.48 -7.43 -12.48
N GLU A 75 11.45 -7.33 -11.65
CA GLU A 75 10.93 -8.44 -10.88
C GLU A 75 10.51 -9.61 -11.78
N HIS A 76 9.68 -9.33 -12.79
CA HIS A 76 9.19 -10.34 -13.73
C HIS A 76 10.34 -10.99 -14.51
N ASP A 77 11.29 -10.21 -15.04
CA ASP A 77 12.42 -10.75 -15.82
C ASP A 77 13.30 -11.68 -14.98
N LEU A 78 13.55 -11.34 -13.72
CA LEU A 78 14.32 -12.16 -12.81
C LEU A 78 13.60 -13.46 -12.44
N MET A 79 12.30 -13.36 -12.11
CA MET A 79 11.50 -14.54 -11.77
C MET A 79 11.31 -15.46 -12.98
N ALA A 80 11.13 -14.93 -14.19
CA ALA A 80 11.11 -15.70 -15.43
C ALA A 80 12.40 -16.48 -15.69
N LYS A 81 13.54 -16.02 -15.15
CA LYS A 81 14.85 -16.69 -15.19
C LYS A 81 15.07 -17.63 -14.00
N GLY A 82 14.10 -17.80 -13.14
CA GLY A 82 14.13 -18.72 -12.00
C GLY A 82 14.64 -18.11 -10.68
N ALA A 83 14.77 -16.80 -10.59
CA ALA A 83 15.04 -16.15 -9.31
C ALA A 83 13.89 -16.35 -8.32
N SER A 84 14.20 -16.43 -7.02
CA SER A 84 13.16 -16.40 -6.00
C SER A 84 12.48 -15.03 -5.96
N TYR A 85 11.23 -14.97 -5.47
CA TYR A 85 10.54 -13.68 -5.27
C TYR A 85 11.34 -12.73 -4.39
N ALA A 86 11.91 -13.23 -3.28
CA ALA A 86 12.71 -12.41 -2.37
C ALA A 86 13.96 -11.79 -3.02
N ASP A 87 14.64 -12.53 -3.92
CA ASP A 87 15.78 -12.02 -4.65
C ASP A 87 15.35 -11.02 -5.74
N ALA A 88 14.25 -11.29 -6.42
CA ALA A 88 13.73 -10.45 -7.49
C ALA A 88 13.24 -9.10 -6.95
N ILE A 89 12.44 -9.09 -5.89
CA ILE A 89 11.94 -7.87 -5.25
C ILE A 89 13.08 -7.01 -4.73
N THR A 90 14.08 -7.61 -4.10
CA THR A 90 15.26 -6.86 -3.61
C THR A 90 15.97 -6.09 -4.72
N GLN A 91 16.07 -6.67 -5.93
CA GLN A 91 16.70 -5.99 -7.06
C GLN A 91 15.77 -4.97 -7.71
N ALA A 92 14.49 -5.27 -7.82
CA ALA A 92 13.48 -4.36 -8.33
C ALA A 92 13.38 -3.08 -7.47
N ASP A 93 13.38 -3.22 -6.14
CA ASP A 93 13.42 -2.11 -5.18
C ASP A 93 14.62 -1.21 -5.37
N GLN A 94 15.80 -1.79 -5.62
CA GLN A 94 17.00 -0.98 -5.86
C GLN A 94 16.87 -0.12 -7.13
N VAL A 95 16.24 -0.65 -8.18
CA VAL A 95 15.96 0.09 -9.41
C VAL A 95 14.95 1.20 -9.14
N GLU A 96 13.84 0.88 -8.51
CA GLU A 96 12.80 1.83 -8.16
C GLU A 96 13.33 2.95 -7.25
N ARG A 97 14.05 2.63 -6.17
CA ARG A 97 14.69 3.62 -5.26
C ARG A 97 15.63 4.55 -6.03
N ARG A 98 16.36 4.04 -7.03
CA ARG A 98 17.25 4.85 -7.86
C ARG A 98 16.46 5.83 -8.72
N GLU A 99 15.38 5.38 -9.36
CA GLU A 99 14.55 6.25 -10.19
C GLU A 99 13.82 7.32 -9.34
N ARG A 100 13.26 6.95 -8.19
CA ARG A 100 12.65 7.89 -7.23
C ARG A 100 13.65 8.97 -6.78
N ARG A 101 14.90 8.60 -6.50
CA ARG A 101 15.96 9.57 -6.16
C ARG A 101 16.26 10.53 -7.29
N ARG A 102 16.24 10.10 -8.55
CA ARG A 102 16.42 10.96 -9.74
C ARG A 102 15.28 11.96 -9.89
N PHE A 103 14.07 11.56 -9.56
CA PHE A 103 12.90 12.45 -9.54
C PHE A 103 13.02 13.54 -8.46
N GLY A 104 13.76 13.31 -7.40
CA GLY A 104 14.14 14.32 -6.42
C GLY A 104 13.10 14.60 -5.34
N ASP A 105 12.11 13.75 -5.16
CA ASP A 105 11.05 13.88 -4.14
C ASP A 105 11.61 13.93 -2.71
N ILE A 106 12.69 13.21 -2.44
CA ILE A 106 13.38 13.22 -1.14
C ILE A 106 13.77 14.63 -0.68
N ARG A 107 14.00 15.56 -1.62
CA ARG A 107 14.34 16.96 -1.29
C ARG A 107 13.17 17.73 -0.70
N LYS A 108 11.95 17.31 -1.00
CA LYS A 108 10.73 17.95 -0.49
C LYS A 108 10.56 17.70 1.02
N VAL A 109 11.05 16.59 1.51
CA VAL A 109 10.92 16.15 2.92
C VAL A 109 12.23 16.30 3.71
N THR A 110 13.29 16.83 3.07
CA THR A 110 14.58 17.08 3.76
C THR A 110 14.79 18.58 3.94
N HIS A 111 14.74 19.05 5.17
CA HIS A 111 14.98 20.47 5.48
C HIS A 111 16.42 20.87 5.19
N GLN A 112 16.62 22.12 4.76
CA GLN A 112 17.97 22.68 4.54
C GLN A 112 18.83 22.53 5.81
N GLY A 113 20.00 21.93 5.64
CA GLY A 113 20.97 21.70 6.73
C GLY A 113 20.75 20.43 7.55
N LYS A 114 19.68 19.64 7.29
CA LYS A 114 19.49 18.29 7.83
C LYS A 114 19.92 17.23 6.82
N GLN A 115 20.48 16.12 7.32
CA GLN A 115 20.88 15.00 6.47
C GLN A 115 19.77 13.96 6.29
N LEU A 116 18.78 13.95 7.17
CA LEU A 116 17.68 12.97 7.18
C LEU A 116 16.34 13.63 6.83
N PRO A 117 15.45 12.91 6.14
CA PRO A 117 14.09 13.33 5.92
C PRO A 117 13.35 13.60 7.24
N ASP A 118 12.41 14.51 7.21
CA ASP A 118 11.53 14.82 8.34
C ASP A 118 10.18 14.11 8.16
N PRO A 119 9.82 13.15 9.02
CA PRO A 119 8.56 12.43 8.90
C PRO A 119 7.33 13.34 8.88
N SER A 120 7.37 14.45 9.63
CA SER A 120 6.23 15.39 9.64
C SER A 120 6.02 16.13 8.32
N ALA A 121 7.01 16.13 7.44
CA ALA A 121 6.92 16.77 6.12
C ALA A 121 6.03 16.01 5.12
N VAL A 122 5.63 14.78 5.44
CA VAL A 122 4.67 14.03 4.61
C VAL A 122 3.23 14.19 5.06
N HIS A 123 2.97 14.85 6.20
CA HIS A 123 1.62 15.07 6.72
C HIS A 123 0.85 16.02 5.80
N GLU A 124 -0.27 15.55 5.24
CA GLU A 124 -1.19 16.38 4.46
C GLU A 124 -2.32 16.91 5.35
N ARG A 125 -2.93 16.03 6.13
CA ARG A 125 -4.10 16.40 6.95
C ARG A 125 -4.21 15.51 8.17
N LEU A 126 -4.36 16.13 9.36
CA LEU A 126 -4.81 15.39 10.54
C LEU A 126 -6.27 14.95 10.33
N TRP A 127 -6.49 13.65 10.24
CA TRP A 127 -7.85 13.12 10.07
C TRP A 127 -8.61 13.15 11.39
N LYS A 128 -8.00 12.55 12.45
CA LYS A 128 -8.58 12.56 13.79
C LYS A 128 -7.51 12.33 14.85
N LYS A 129 -7.72 12.88 16.03
CA LYS A 129 -7.01 12.51 17.25
C LYS A 129 -7.94 11.71 18.14
N LEU A 130 -7.55 10.48 18.48
CA LEU A 130 -8.33 9.56 19.30
C LEU A 130 -8.20 9.90 20.79
N GLU A 131 -9.15 9.43 21.60
CA GLU A 131 -9.14 9.68 23.07
C GLU A 131 -7.92 9.04 23.77
N ASN A 132 -7.40 7.92 23.24
CA ASN A 132 -6.18 7.28 23.73
C ASN A 132 -4.89 8.01 23.35
N GLY A 133 -4.99 9.14 22.65
CA GLY A 133 -3.87 9.99 22.24
C GLY A 133 -3.30 9.67 20.86
N VAL A 134 -3.72 8.60 20.21
CA VAL A 134 -3.30 8.24 18.83
C VAL A 134 -3.81 9.30 17.85
N SER A 135 -2.94 9.73 16.95
CA SER A 135 -3.27 10.66 15.87
C SER A 135 -3.30 9.93 14.54
N VAL A 136 -4.39 10.04 13.80
CA VAL A 136 -4.51 9.48 12.45
C VAL A 136 -4.30 10.58 11.42
N TRP A 137 -3.31 10.41 10.57
CA TRP A 137 -2.93 11.34 9.52
C TRP A 137 -3.21 10.79 8.14
N VAL A 138 -3.70 11.63 7.25
CA VAL A 138 -3.56 11.41 5.81
C VAL A 138 -2.21 11.99 5.41
N VAL A 139 -1.39 11.17 4.76
CA VAL A 139 -0.01 11.49 4.40
C VAL A 139 0.21 11.37 2.90
N ASN A 140 1.21 12.07 2.37
CA ASN A 140 1.62 11.90 0.99
C ASN A 140 2.40 10.59 0.83
N GLY A 141 1.69 9.52 0.43
CA GLY A 141 2.26 8.17 0.33
C GLY A 141 3.42 8.08 -0.65
N ARG A 142 3.37 8.82 -1.76
CA ARG A 142 4.48 8.91 -2.72
C ARG A 142 5.76 9.44 -2.06
N LEU A 143 5.66 10.47 -1.21
CA LEU A 143 6.80 11.01 -0.49
C LEU A 143 7.31 10.01 0.55
N VAL A 144 6.42 9.27 1.21
CA VAL A 144 6.81 8.19 2.13
C VAL A 144 7.62 7.14 1.39
N ARG A 145 7.12 6.60 0.27
CA ARG A 145 7.83 5.60 -0.55
C ARG A 145 9.16 6.12 -1.09
N SER A 146 9.24 7.40 -1.42
CA SER A 146 10.46 8.00 -1.98
C SER A 146 11.55 8.28 -0.95
N ALA A 147 11.21 8.52 0.31
CA ALA A 147 12.12 9.05 1.31
C ALA A 147 12.37 8.13 2.51
N PHE A 148 11.42 7.28 2.86
CA PHE A 148 11.46 6.46 4.06
C PHE A 148 11.45 4.97 3.72
N ASP A 149 10.33 4.46 3.22
CA ASP A 149 10.18 3.05 2.91
C ASP A 149 9.40 2.84 1.61
N ILE A 150 10.02 2.15 0.66
CA ILE A 150 9.45 1.88 -0.66
C ILE A 150 8.27 0.91 -0.58
N ASP A 151 8.24 0.08 0.45
CA ASP A 151 7.19 -0.91 0.69
C ASP A 151 5.98 -0.33 1.44
N PHE A 152 5.96 0.98 1.71
CA PHE A 152 4.79 1.63 2.31
C PHE A 152 3.60 1.55 1.35
N THR A 153 2.57 0.81 1.76
CA THR A 153 1.37 0.57 0.95
C THR A 153 0.12 0.88 1.74
N ALA A 154 -0.77 1.70 1.17
CA ALA A 154 -2.07 2.08 1.71
C ALA A 154 -2.05 2.77 3.09
N GLY A 155 -1.33 2.24 4.07
CA GLY A 155 -1.24 2.79 5.42
C GLY A 155 -0.04 2.25 6.20
N GLY A 156 0.04 2.62 7.49
CA GLY A 156 1.08 2.15 8.40
C GLY A 156 1.01 2.84 9.76
N HIS A 157 1.73 2.32 10.74
CA HIS A 157 1.74 2.86 12.10
C HIS A 157 3.10 2.70 12.80
N ASP A 158 3.27 3.38 13.92
CA ASP A 158 4.51 3.48 14.70
C ASP A 158 5.07 2.17 15.24
N HIS A 159 4.28 1.11 15.35
CA HIS A 159 4.78 -0.20 15.79
C HIS A 159 5.38 -1.04 14.65
N VAL A 160 5.14 -0.68 13.40
CA VAL A 160 5.68 -1.35 12.20
C VAL A 160 6.82 -0.54 11.59
N TYR A 161 6.62 0.76 11.42
CA TYR A 161 7.57 1.63 10.76
C TYR A 161 8.29 2.56 11.75
N GLU A 162 9.61 2.38 11.91
CA GLU A 162 10.43 3.19 12.83
C GLU A 162 10.43 4.69 12.49
N PHE A 163 10.13 5.07 11.25
CA PHE A 163 10.05 6.47 10.83
C PHE A 163 8.70 7.11 11.13
N VAL A 164 7.66 6.32 11.41
CA VAL A 164 6.36 6.85 11.84
C VAL A 164 6.47 7.30 13.29
N PRO A 165 6.14 8.57 13.62
CA PRO A 165 6.22 9.06 14.98
C PRO A 165 5.35 8.26 15.96
N GLU A 166 5.83 8.13 17.19
CA GLU A 166 5.10 7.42 18.26
C GLU A 166 3.67 7.98 18.43
N GLY A 167 2.69 7.08 18.46
CA GLY A 167 1.28 7.43 18.57
C GLY A 167 0.65 7.88 17.25
N GLU A 168 1.26 7.61 16.11
CA GLU A 168 0.67 7.95 14.82
C GLU A 168 0.26 6.71 14.00
N VAL A 169 -0.83 6.89 13.26
CA VAL A 169 -1.31 6.02 12.19
C VAL A 169 -1.40 6.85 10.92
N TRP A 170 -0.83 6.38 9.85
CA TRP A 170 -0.78 7.06 8.56
C TRP A 170 -1.65 6.34 7.53
N ILE A 171 -2.39 7.10 6.74
CA ILE A 171 -3.19 6.61 5.60
C ILE A 171 -2.72 7.36 4.36
N ASP A 172 -2.39 6.65 3.32
CA ASP A 172 -1.95 7.19 2.03
C ASP A 172 -3.05 8.10 1.43
N ASP A 173 -2.67 9.30 0.99
CA ASP A 173 -3.60 10.25 0.37
C ASP A 173 -4.16 9.77 -0.98
N ALA A 174 -3.42 8.89 -1.67
CA ALA A 174 -3.86 8.28 -2.93
C ALA A 174 -5.06 7.32 -2.76
N ILE A 175 -5.27 6.75 -1.56
CA ILE A 175 -6.40 5.84 -1.29
C ILE A 175 -7.73 6.57 -1.43
N GLU A 176 -8.64 6.00 -2.22
CA GLU A 176 -10.00 6.56 -2.40
C GLU A 176 -10.73 6.69 -1.06
N GLU A 177 -11.56 7.72 -0.93
CA GLU A 177 -12.20 8.08 0.33
C GLU A 177 -13.08 6.96 0.90
N ASN A 178 -13.74 6.18 0.03
CA ASN A 178 -14.55 5.02 0.40
C ASN A 178 -13.70 3.80 0.84
N GLU A 179 -12.42 3.74 0.45
CA GLU A 179 -11.49 2.68 0.84
C GLU A 179 -10.76 2.97 2.15
N ARG A 180 -10.56 4.25 2.47
CA ARG A 180 -9.80 4.69 3.67
C ARG A 180 -10.32 4.11 4.98
N GLY A 181 -11.61 3.86 5.08
CA GLY A 181 -12.21 3.26 6.28
C GLY A 181 -11.75 1.82 6.53
N PHE A 182 -11.57 1.04 5.48
CA PHE A 182 -11.08 -0.34 5.58
C PHE A 182 -9.60 -0.38 5.92
N VAL A 183 -8.79 0.42 5.24
CA VAL A 183 -7.36 0.57 5.55
C VAL A 183 -7.17 1.06 6.98
N LEU A 184 -7.92 2.06 7.43
CA LEU A 184 -7.87 2.55 8.81
C LEU A 184 -8.21 1.47 9.84
N LEU A 185 -9.22 0.63 9.55
CA LEU A 185 -9.57 -0.49 10.43
C LEU A 185 -8.42 -1.47 10.56
N HIS A 186 -7.76 -1.81 9.44
CA HIS A 186 -6.59 -2.66 9.42
C HIS A 186 -5.49 -2.09 10.33
N GLU A 187 -5.08 -0.86 10.08
CA GLU A 187 -3.97 -0.21 10.78
C GLU A 187 -4.24 -0.02 12.28
N LEU A 188 -5.45 0.38 12.65
CA LEU A 188 -5.82 0.53 14.07
C LEU A 188 -5.87 -0.81 14.79
N HIS A 189 -6.46 -1.83 14.18
CA HIS A 189 -6.53 -3.17 14.76
C HIS A 189 -5.12 -3.75 14.94
N GLU A 190 -4.29 -3.73 13.90
CA GLU A 190 -2.92 -4.22 13.94
C GLU A 190 -2.12 -3.52 15.04
N ARG A 191 -2.16 -2.19 15.07
CA ARG A 191 -1.47 -1.38 16.08
C ARG A 191 -1.92 -1.73 17.50
N ASN A 192 -3.23 -1.83 17.74
CA ASN A 192 -3.78 -2.16 19.05
C ASN A 192 -3.40 -3.58 19.49
N ARG A 193 -3.39 -4.56 18.56
CA ARG A 193 -2.94 -5.93 18.84
C ARG A 193 -1.45 -5.96 19.18
N MET A 194 -0.61 -5.24 18.45
CA MET A 194 0.82 -5.15 18.71
C MET A 194 1.11 -4.43 20.04
N ALA A 195 0.40 -3.37 20.36
CA ALA A 195 0.47 -2.70 21.66
C ALA A 195 0.10 -3.64 22.83
N GLY A 196 -0.78 -4.60 22.57
CA GLY A 196 -1.13 -5.69 23.50
C GLY A 196 -0.10 -6.83 23.57
N GLY A 197 1.04 -6.71 22.84
CA GLY A 197 2.12 -7.71 22.84
C GLY A 197 1.96 -8.85 21.84
N ILE A 198 1.04 -8.75 20.91
CA ILE A 198 0.90 -9.73 19.81
C ILE A 198 1.99 -9.45 18.76
N PRO A 199 2.72 -10.48 18.29
CA PRO A 199 3.71 -10.31 17.21
C PRO A 199 3.08 -9.83 15.91
N TYR A 200 3.83 -9.01 15.14
CA TYR A 200 3.40 -8.41 13.87
C TYR A 200 2.69 -9.39 12.94
N SER A 201 3.31 -10.52 12.59
CA SER A 201 2.73 -11.46 11.62
C SER A 201 1.35 -11.98 12.02
N LYS A 202 1.10 -12.13 13.34
CA LYS A 202 -0.21 -12.55 13.84
C LYS A 202 -1.19 -11.39 13.86
N ALA A 203 -0.75 -10.21 14.31
CA ALA A 203 -1.58 -9.00 14.33
C ALA A 203 -2.04 -8.64 12.92
N HIS A 204 -1.12 -8.64 11.95
CA HIS A 204 -1.40 -8.40 10.54
C HIS A 204 -2.44 -9.36 9.96
N ASN A 205 -2.26 -10.68 10.15
CA ASN A 205 -3.23 -11.66 9.67
C ASN A 205 -4.63 -11.48 10.31
N GLU A 206 -4.70 -11.13 11.60
CA GLU A 206 -5.97 -10.84 12.26
C GLU A 206 -6.63 -9.59 11.67
N SER A 207 -5.83 -8.58 11.34
CA SER A 207 -6.29 -7.32 10.73
C SER A 207 -6.77 -7.51 9.30
N SER A 208 -6.02 -8.26 8.46
CA SER A 208 -6.44 -8.61 7.10
C SER A 208 -7.79 -9.35 7.10
N HIS A 209 -7.98 -10.33 7.98
CA HIS A 209 -9.25 -11.04 8.10
C HIS A 209 -10.41 -10.13 8.56
N LEU A 210 -10.16 -9.22 9.50
CA LEU A 210 -11.18 -8.27 9.97
C LEU A 210 -11.57 -7.29 8.86
N GLU A 211 -10.59 -6.74 8.17
CA GLU A 211 -10.78 -5.87 7.01
C GLU A 211 -11.58 -6.59 5.92
N PHE A 212 -11.15 -7.78 5.51
CA PHE A 212 -11.83 -8.59 4.48
C PHE A 212 -13.28 -8.87 4.85
N ARG A 213 -13.56 -9.20 6.13
CA ARG A 213 -14.94 -9.37 6.62
C ARG A 213 -15.76 -8.10 6.44
N CYS A 214 -15.22 -6.95 6.85
CA CYS A 214 -15.93 -5.68 6.72
C CYS A 214 -16.10 -5.24 5.26
N ARG A 215 -15.22 -5.64 4.34
CA ARG A 215 -15.42 -5.44 2.90
C ARG A 215 -16.65 -6.19 2.37
N HIS A 216 -16.95 -7.38 2.92
CA HIS A 216 -18.12 -8.18 2.57
C HIS A 216 -19.39 -7.78 3.36
N HIS A 217 -19.23 -7.14 4.51
CA HIS A 217 -20.27 -6.65 5.40
C HIS A 217 -20.03 -5.18 5.77
N PRO A 218 -20.18 -4.23 4.81
CA PRO A 218 -19.82 -2.81 5.04
C PRO A 218 -20.61 -2.14 6.16
N ASP A 219 -21.76 -2.66 6.52
CA ASP A 219 -22.57 -2.23 7.66
C ASP A 219 -21.87 -2.50 9.01
N GLU A 220 -20.95 -3.43 9.08
CA GLU A 220 -20.16 -3.73 10.30
C GLU A 220 -18.96 -2.78 10.48
N LEU A 221 -18.53 -2.07 9.44
CA LEU A 221 -17.31 -1.25 9.46
C LEU A 221 -17.33 -0.19 10.57
N HIS A 222 -18.46 0.48 10.74
CA HIS A 222 -18.58 1.53 11.76
C HIS A 222 -18.38 0.98 13.18
N ASP A 223 -19.00 -0.16 13.51
CA ASP A 223 -18.89 -0.78 14.83
C ASP A 223 -17.50 -1.37 15.07
N ALA A 224 -16.90 -1.94 14.00
CA ALA A 224 -15.52 -2.43 14.05
C ALA A 224 -14.52 -1.28 14.32
N LEU A 225 -14.63 -0.17 13.62
CA LEU A 225 -13.82 1.02 13.87
C LEU A 225 -14.03 1.58 15.29
N ALA A 226 -15.27 1.62 15.77
CA ALA A 226 -15.56 2.08 17.13
C ALA A 226 -14.90 1.17 18.19
N ALA A 227 -14.84 -0.14 17.97
CA ALA A 227 -14.16 -1.09 18.84
C ALA A 227 -12.63 -0.81 18.91
N GLU A 228 -12.06 -0.27 17.85
CA GLU A 228 -10.64 0.14 17.80
C GLU A 228 -10.38 1.57 18.33
N GLY A 229 -11.41 2.25 18.83
CA GLY A 229 -11.30 3.58 19.43
C GLY A 229 -11.56 4.72 18.44
N TRP A 230 -12.14 4.44 17.29
CA TRP A 230 -12.53 5.44 16.29
C TRP A 230 -13.92 6.04 16.55
N ALA A 231 -14.44 6.08 17.72
CA ALA A 231 -15.79 6.62 18.02
C ALA A 231 -15.89 8.15 17.82
#